data_74f0240f725b2ebcd090bc56a36de9fa
#
_entry.id   74f0240f725b2ebcd090bc56a36de9fa
#
_cell.length_a   1.000
_cell.length_b   1.000
_cell.length_c   1.000
_cell.angle_alpha   90.00
_cell.angle_beta   90.00
_cell.angle_gamma   90.00
#
_symmetry.space_group_name_H-M   'P 1'
#
loop_
_entity.id
_entity.type
_entity.pdbx_description
1 polymer ?
#
loop_
_entity_poly.entity_id
_entity_poly.type
_entity_poly.pdbx_seq_one_letter_code
_entity_poly.pdbx_strand_id
1 'polypeptide(L)'
;MIWDLRTGDIVELSKLGFVKDAYCGTKQLTKEEIQAKYNNNNNTTHFSFDLIRSHTSGDYFTLFDFFVNSTAYLIMLLVDNNMCNNGNYKATLTDLFAAFDFNFAVPHFAISKGYYFPPIVKTPEKYIVDRRADKTDEYLKELQKNPNIKLFLLTNSNYDYATFLLKYAFGDDFLDHFALVIYNGQKKRGFFTAKSS
;
A
#
# COMPACT_ATOMS: atom_id res chain seq x y z
N MET A 1 -4.51 9.21 5.77
CA MET A 1 -5.98 9.03 5.80
C MET A 1 -6.35 7.89 6.75
N ILE A 2 -7.54 7.92 7.31
CA ILE A 2 -8.07 6.86 8.19
C ILE A 2 -9.45 6.45 7.68
N TRP A 3 -9.74 5.16 7.68
CA TRP A 3 -11.09 4.63 7.48
C TRP A 3 -11.74 4.41 8.85
N ASP A 4 -12.84 5.11 9.10
CA ASP A 4 -13.67 4.93 10.29
C ASP A 4 -14.62 3.74 10.08
N LEU A 5 -14.32 2.63 10.74
CA LEU A 5 -15.07 1.37 10.61
C LEU A 5 -16.43 1.37 11.32
N ARG A 6 -16.79 2.47 12.00
CA ARG A 6 -18.12 2.65 12.61
C ARG A 6 -19.08 3.30 11.61
N THR A 7 -18.56 4.19 10.77
CA THR A 7 -19.37 5.06 9.90
C THR A 7 -19.16 4.81 8.42
N GLY A 8 -18.05 4.15 8.05
CA GLY A 8 -17.64 3.94 6.67
C GLY A 8 -16.92 5.13 6.05
N ASP A 9 -16.74 6.23 6.78
CA ASP A 9 -16.10 7.43 6.25
C ASP A 9 -14.59 7.27 6.11
N ILE A 10 -14.03 7.87 5.05
CA ILE A 10 -12.60 8.12 4.94
C ILE A 10 -12.33 9.53 5.48
N VAL A 11 -11.47 9.65 6.49
CA VAL A 11 -11.12 10.93 7.10
C VAL A 11 -9.67 11.33 6.83
N GLU A 12 -9.46 12.61 6.52
CA GLU A 12 -8.16 13.25 6.46
C GLU A 12 -7.91 14.02 7.77
N LEU A 13 -6.71 13.86 8.34
CA LEU A 13 -6.35 14.49 9.58
C LEU A 13 -5.51 15.75 9.36
N SER A 14 -5.72 16.74 10.22
CA SER A 14 -4.81 17.86 10.39
C SER A 14 -3.49 17.40 11.02
N LYS A 15 -2.45 18.24 10.99
CA LYS A 15 -1.17 17.99 11.68
C LYS A 15 -1.31 17.76 13.19
N LEU A 16 -2.42 18.19 13.77
CA LEU A 16 -2.71 18.06 15.20
C LEU A 16 -3.58 16.82 15.52
N GLY A 17 -3.91 15.97 14.52
CA GLY A 17 -4.69 14.75 14.72
C GLY A 17 -6.22 14.95 14.76
N PHE A 18 -6.72 16.14 14.41
CA PHE A 18 -8.16 16.39 14.28
C PHE A 18 -8.64 16.13 12.86
N VAL A 19 -9.91 15.74 12.70
CA VAL A 19 -10.51 15.56 11.38
C VAL A 19 -10.59 16.91 10.67
N LYS A 20 -9.93 16.99 9.52
CA LYS A 20 -9.88 18.16 8.64
C LYS A 20 -10.91 18.04 7.53
N ASP A 21 -10.90 16.92 6.83
CA ASP A 21 -11.81 16.59 5.75
C ASP A 21 -12.33 15.15 5.94
N ALA A 22 -13.54 14.86 5.44
CA ALA A 22 -14.13 13.54 5.50
C ALA A 22 -14.97 13.25 4.25
N TYR A 23 -15.06 11.97 3.89
CA TYR A 23 -15.81 11.48 2.73
C TYR A 23 -16.67 10.30 3.14
N CYS A 24 -17.98 10.37 2.84
CA CYS A 24 -18.89 9.23 2.92
C CYS A 24 -19.10 8.69 1.50
N GLY A 25 -18.54 7.53 1.21
CA GLY A 25 -18.36 7.14 -0.17
C GLY A 25 -17.52 8.16 -0.92
N THR A 26 -17.89 8.52 -2.15
CA THR A 26 -17.22 9.57 -2.94
C THR A 26 -17.70 10.99 -2.62
N LYS A 27 -18.75 11.13 -1.78
CA LYS A 27 -19.28 12.44 -1.36
C LYS A 27 -18.43 13.03 -0.26
N GLN A 28 -17.84 14.21 -0.49
CA GLN A 28 -17.21 15.00 0.57
C GLN A 28 -18.27 15.53 1.55
N LEU A 29 -18.02 15.38 2.85
CA LEU A 29 -18.87 15.93 3.90
C LEU A 29 -18.65 17.44 4.03
N THR A 30 -19.73 18.17 4.35
CA THR A 30 -19.63 19.60 4.64
C THR A 30 -18.94 19.83 6.00
N LYS A 31 -18.52 21.07 6.25
CA LYS A 31 -17.91 21.44 7.55
C LYS A 31 -18.87 21.22 8.71
N GLU A 32 -20.16 21.49 8.50
CA GLU A 32 -21.22 21.28 9.48
C GLU A 32 -21.42 19.79 9.77
N GLU A 33 -21.41 18.92 8.74
CA GLU A 33 -21.50 17.47 8.89
C GLU A 33 -20.27 16.92 9.64
N ILE A 34 -19.06 17.40 9.31
CA ILE A 34 -17.82 17.02 10.01
C ILE A 34 -17.86 17.49 11.47
N GLN A 35 -18.29 18.74 11.72
CA GLN A 35 -18.42 19.28 13.06
C GLN A 35 -19.40 18.46 13.91
N ALA A 36 -20.56 18.12 13.36
CA ALA A 36 -21.57 17.35 14.07
C ALA A 36 -21.10 15.91 14.37
N LYS A 37 -20.36 15.30 13.46
CA LYS A 37 -19.98 13.89 13.53
C LYS A 37 -18.69 13.64 14.30
N TYR A 38 -17.69 14.49 14.15
CA TYR A 38 -16.33 14.28 14.65
C TYR A 38 -15.85 15.33 15.66
N ASN A 39 -16.41 16.54 15.64
CA ASN A 39 -15.91 17.68 16.39
C ASN A 39 -17.01 18.38 17.20
N ASN A 40 -18.02 17.64 17.69
CA ASN A 40 -19.08 18.24 18.47
C ASN A 40 -18.59 18.68 19.87
N ASN A 41 -19.28 19.63 20.49
CA ASN A 41 -18.88 20.27 21.74
C ASN A 41 -18.69 19.29 22.92
N ASN A 42 -19.26 18.10 22.86
CA ASN A 42 -19.19 17.08 23.90
C ASN A 42 -18.16 15.97 23.59
N ASN A 43 -17.68 15.85 22.36
CA ASN A 43 -16.78 14.78 21.98
C ASN A 43 -16.01 15.13 20.68
N THR A 44 -14.86 15.76 20.85
CA THR A 44 -13.95 16.01 19.72
C THR A 44 -13.11 14.77 19.46
N THR A 45 -13.25 14.16 18.28
CA THR A 45 -12.45 13.01 17.90
C THR A 45 -11.02 13.45 17.60
N HIS A 46 -10.11 13.04 18.47
CA HIS A 46 -8.68 13.26 18.32
C HIS A 46 -7.97 11.92 18.06
N PHE A 47 -7.20 11.86 16.99
CA PHE A 47 -6.42 10.70 16.62
C PHE A 47 -4.98 10.86 17.10
N SER A 48 -4.60 10.10 18.12
CA SER A 48 -3.22 10.11 18.62
C SER A 48 -2.22 9.57 17.60
N PHE A 49 -0.95 9.95 17.74
CA PHE A 49 0.11 9.40 16.89
C PHE A 49 0.25 7.89 17.02
N ASP A 50 -0.03 7.33 18.19
CA ASP A 50 0.02 5.87 18.41
C ASP A 50 -1.07 5.15 17.65
N LEU A 51 -2.27 5.72 17.60
CA LEU A 51 -3.38 5.22 16.79
C LEU A 51 -3.02 5.27 15.28
N ILE A 52 -2.42 6.38 14.83
CA ILE A 52 -2.01 6.55 13.42
C ILE A 52 -0.92 5.54 13.03
N ARG A 53 -0.03 5.18 13.95
CA ARG A 53 1.04 4.20 13.72
C ARG A 53 0.57 2.74 13.83
N SER A 54 -0.48 2.47 14.59
CA SER A 54 -1.10 1.15 14.62
C SER A 54 -1.95 1.00 13.36
N HIS A 55 -1.69 -0.03 12.57
CA HIS A 55 -2.40 -0.27 11.31
C HIS A 55 -3.90 -0.44 11.51
N THR A 56 -4.31 -1.05 12.62
CA THR A 56 -5.69 -1.24 13.03
C THR A 56 -5.79 -0.97 14.51
N SER A 57 -6.69 -0.10 14.93
CA SER A 57 -6.98 0.13 16.34
C SER A 57 -8.50 0.23 16.52
N GLY A 58 -9.07 -0.85 17.05
CA GLY A 58 -10.49 -0.91 17.40
C GLY A 58 -11.41 -0.63 16.20
N ASP A 59 -11.87 0.61 16.09
CA ASP A 59 -12.85 1.07 15.11
C ASP A 59 -12.22 1.82 13.93
N TYR A 60 -10.91 1.79 13.79
CA TYR A 60 -10.20 2.58 12.78
C TYR A 60 -9.16 1.76 12.04
N PHE A 61 -9.04 2.01 10.74
CA PHE A 61 -7.98 1.47 9.90
C PHE A 61 -7.18 2.60 9.26
N THR A 62 -5.85 2.62 9.47
CA THR A 62 -4.98 3.65 8.93
C THR A 62 -4.49 3.30 7.54
N LEU A 63 -4.77 4.17 6.58
CA LEU A 63 -4.25 4.14 5.21
C LEU A 63 -2.89 4.87 5.19
N PHE A 64 -1.81 4.15 5.50
CA PHE A 64 -0.52 4.77 5.90
C PHE A 64 0.54 4.80 4.82
N ASP A 65 0.40 4.04 3.75
CA ASP A 65 1.36 4.01 2.64
C ASP A 65 0.65 4.13 1.28
N PHE A 66 1.44 4.33 0.23
CA PHE A 66 0.91 4.51 -1.13
C PHE A 66 0.14 3.28 -1.64
N PHE A 67 0.53 2.08 -1.20
CA PHE A 67 -0.15 0.85 -1.59
C PHE A 67 -1.56 0.78 -0.97
N VAL A 68 -1.66 1.04 0.33
CA VAL A 68 -2.95 1.02 1.05
C VAL A 68 -3.77 2.28 0.74
N ASN A 69 -3.16 3.44 0.53
CA ASN A 69 -3.86 4.66 0.13
C ASN A 69 -4.64 4.51 -1.18
N SER A 70 -4.13 3.73 -2.12
CA SER A 70 -4.84 3.48 -3.38
C SER A 70 -6.18 2.76 -3.17
N THR A 71 -6.35 2.07 -2.04
CA THR A 71 -7.60 1.39 -1.69
C THR A 71 -8.67 2.34 -1.15
N ALA A 72 -8.31 3.57 -0.78
CA ALA A 72 -9.30 4.55 -0.30
C ALA A 72 -10.42 4.75 -1.32
N TYR A 73 -10.07 4.91 -2.60
CA TYR A 73 -11.07 5.06 -3.64
C TYR A 73 -11.94 3.80 -3.83
N LEU A 74 -11.33 2.62 -3.74
CA LEU A 74 -12.09 1.36 -3.76
C LEU A 74 -13.07 1.29 -2.59
N ILE A 75 -12.63 1.63 -1.38
CA ILE A 75 -13.50 1.69 -0.20
C ILE A 75 -14.67 2.66 -0.42
N MET A 76 -14.39 3.86 -0.94
CA MET A 76 -15.42 4.85 -1.28
C MET A 76 -16.46 4.28 -2.25
N LEU A 77 -16.03 3.58 -3.29
CA LEU A 77 -16.93 2.93 -4.25
C LEU A 77 -17.75 1.80 -3.61
N LEU A 78 -17.16 1.01 -2.70
CA LEU A 78 -17.90 -0.02 -1.97
C LEU A 78 -19.00 0.58 -1.10
N VAL A 79 -18.74 1.74 -0.46
CA VAL A 79 -19.74 2.48 0.32
C VAL A 79 -20.87 2.99 -0.57
N ASP A 80 -20.54 3.66 -1.68
CA ASP A 80 -21.53 4.22 -2.61
C ASP A 80 -22.46 3.16 -3.22
N ASN A 81 -21.93 1.96 -3.45
CA ASN A 81 -22.68 0.85 -4.05
C ASN A 81 -23.32 -0.08 -3.00
N ASN A 82 -23.33 0.27 -1.72
CA ASN A 82 -23.86 -0.54 -0.61
C ASN A 82 -23.24 -1.96 -0.55
N MET A 83 -21.97 -2.10 -0.91
CA MET A 83 -21.24 -3.37 -0.93
C MET A 83 -20.44 -3.63 0.37
N CYS A 84 -20.78 -2.95 1.45
CA CYS A 84 -20.06 -3.01 2.73
C CYS A 84 -20.78 -3.90 3.75
N ASN A 85 -21.05 -5.16 3.42
CA ASN A 85 -21.60 -6.16 4.36
C ASN A 85 -22.75 -5.60 5.24
N ASN A 86 -23.72 -4.93 4.62
CA ASN A 86 -24.83 -4.24 5.31
C ASN A 86 -24.38 -3.20 6.36
N GLY A 87 -23.29 -2.47 6.07
CA GLY A 87 -22.72 -1.47 6.98
C GLY A 87 -21.74 -2.05 8.02
N ASN A 88 -21.41 -3.33 7.94
CA ASN A 88 -20.35 -3.92 8.76
C ASN A 88 -18.98 -3.69 8.11
N TYR A 89 -18.43 -2.50 8.31
CA TYR A 89 -17.15 -2.09 7.72
C TYR A 89 -15.94 -2.90 8.24
N LYS A 90 -16.02 -3.49 9.44
CA LYS A 90 -14.98 -4.40 9.93
C LYS A 90 -14.94 -5.71 9.14
N ALA A 91 -16.10 -6.27 8.82
CA ALA A 91 -16.17 -7.44 7.95
C ALA A 91 -15.70 -7.10 6.53
N THR A 92 -16.09 -5.93 6.00
CA THR A 92 -15.62 -5.44 4.70
C THR A 92 -14.10 -5.26 4.66
N LEU A 93 -13.48 -4.79 5.74
CA LEU A 93 -12.02 -4.71 5.85
C LEU A 93 -11.37 -6.09 5.77
N THR A 94 -11.95 -7.10 6.43
CA THR A 94 -11.48 -8.49 6.35
C THR A 94 -11.56 -9.03 4.93
N ASP A 95 -12.68 -8.80 4.24
CA ASP A 95 -12.88 -9.23 2.85
C ASP A 95 -11.90 -8.51 1.89
N LEU A 96 -11.64 -7.22 2.14
CA LEU A 96 -10.66 -6.45 1.38
C LEU A 96 -9.25 -7.04 1.49
N PHE A 97 -8.81 -7.39 2.70
CA PHE A 97 -7.52 -8.06 2.88
C PHE A 97 -7.49 -9.46 2.26
N ALA A 98 -8.57 -10.22 2.36
CA ALA A 98 -8.66 -11.51 1.67
C ALA A 98 -8.55 -11.36 0.14
N ALA A 99 -9.14 -10.31 -0.43
CA ALA A 99 -8.99 -9.99 -1.85
C ALA A 99 -7.56 -9.60 -2.22
N PHE A 100 -6.84 -8.88 -1.36
CA PHE A 100 -5.41 -8.61 -1.57
C PHE A 100 -4.59 -9.89 -1.50
N ASP A 101 -4.76 -10.71 -0.47
CA ASP A 101 -4.05 -11.97 -0.32
C ASP A 101 -4.29 -12.88 -1.53
N PHE A 102 -5.52 -12.93 -2.03
CA PHE A 102 -5.84 -13.65 -3.26
C PHE A 102 -5.08 -13.11 -4.47
N ASN A 103 -5.04 -11.78 -4.67
CA ASN A 103 -4.37 -11.19 -5.82
C ASN A 103 -2.85 -11.37 -5.78
N PHE A 104 -2.24 -11.38 -4.59
CA PHE A 104 -0.79 -11.50 -4.40
C PHE A 104 -0.32 -12.90 -4.02
N ALA A 105 -1.23 -13.89 -3.98
CA ALA A 105 -0.87 -15.27 -3.64
C ALA A 105 0.15 -15.85 -4.64
N VAL A 106 1.11 -16.56 -4.10
CA VAL A 106 1.99 -17.44 -4.88
C VAL A 106 1.16 -18.68 -5.26
N PRO A 107 1.05 -19.09 -6.47
CA PRO A 107 1.72 -18.80 -7.73
C PRO A 107 0.90 -17.95 -8.73
N HIS A 108 0.02 -17.07 -8.26
CA HIS A 108 -0.97 -16.40 -9.12
C HIS A 108 -0.33 -15.58 -10.27
N PHE A 109 0.88 -15.06 -10.06
CA PHE A 109 1.60 -14.38 -11.14
C PHE A 109 1.87 -15.33 -12.31
N ALA A 110 2.43 -16.51 -12.05
CA ALA A 110 2.83 -17.47 -13.08
C ALA A 110 1.65 -18.00 -13.93
N ILE A 111 0.45 -18.10 -13.32
CA ILE A 111 -0.77 -18.57 -13.99
C ILE A 111 -1.70 -17.45 -14.43
N SER A 112 -1.27 -16.19 -14.34
CA SER A 112 -2.05 -15.00 -14.70
C SER A 112 -3.43 -14.95 -14.03
N LYS A 113 -3.49 -15.33 -12.74
CA LYS A 113 -4.73 -15.35 -11.97
C LYS A 113 -4.93 -14.04 -11.20
N GLY A 114 -6.19 -13.70 -10.96
CA GLY A 114 -6.59 -12.47 -10.27
C GLY A 114 -6.70 -11.27 -11.21
N TYR A 115 -6.78 -10.09 -10.63
CA TYR A 115 -7.00 -8.83 -11.36
C TYR A 115 -5.78 -7.91 -11.37
N TYR A 116 -4.75 -8.22 -10.58
CA TYR A 116 -3.57 -7.37 -10.40
C TYR A 116 -2.48 -7.68 -11.43
N PHE A 117 -2.02 -8.93 -11.52
CA PHE A 117 -0.90 -9.33 -12.38
C PHE A 117 -1.20 -9.31 -13.88
N PRO A 118 -2.37 -9.81 -14.35
CA PRO A 118 -2.62 -9.91 -15.79
C PRO A 118 -2.49 -8.60 -16.56
N PRO A 119 -3.03 -7.44 -16.09
CA PRO A 119 -2.85 -6.16 -16.77
C PRO A 119 -1.38 -5.72 -16.85
N ILE A 120 -0.60 -5.96 -15.78
CA ILE A 120 0.82 -5.59 -15.73
C ILE A 120 1.63 -6.38 -16.73
N VAL A 121 1.37 -7.69 -16.83
CA VAL A 121 2.05 -8.56 -17.81
C VAL A 121 1.67 -8.20 -19.24
N LYS A 122 0.38 -7.87 -19.47
CA LYS A 122 -0.13 -7.56 -20.80
C LYS A 122 0.38 -6.24 -21.37
N THR A 123 0.51 -5.21 -20.51
CA THR A 123 0.88 -3.85 -20.89
C THR A 123 1.85 -3.26 -19.86
N PRO A 124 3.08 -3.83 -19.72
CA PRO A 124 4.02 -3.43 -18.67
C PRO A 124 4.42 -1.97 -18.76
N GLU A 125 4.52 -1.40 -19.96
CA GLU A 125 4.86 0.00 -20.21
C GLU A 125 3.89 1.00 -19.55
N LYS A 126 2.68 0.57 -19.25
CA LYS A 126 1.68 1.39 -18.56
C LYS A 126 1.94 1.50 -17.05
N TYR A 127 2.64 0.52 -16.48
CA TYR A 127 2.80 0.36 -15.03
C TYR A 127 4.24 0.43 -14.56
N ILE A 128 5.20 0.15 -15.45
CA ILE A 128 6.61 0.02 -15.10
C ILE A 128 7.41 1.00 -15.97
N VAL A 129 8.24 1.82 -15.33
CA VAL A 129 9.14 2.73 -16.02
C VAL A 129 10.40 1.98 -16.43
N ASP A 130 10.83 2.16 -17.71
CA ASP A 130 12.13 1.69 -18.16
C ASP A 130 13.22 2.57 -17.55
N ARG A 131 13.98 2.03 -16.60
CA ARG A 131 15.01 2.74 -15.83
C ARG A 131 16.31 2.96 -16.59
N ARG A 132 16.45 2.36 -17.75
CA ARG A 132 17.55 2.65 -18.68
C ARG A 132 17.33 3.98 -19.38
N ALA A 133 16.06 4.36 -19.58
CA ALA A 133 15.70 5.62 -20.22
C ALA A 133 15.81 6.85 -19.28
N ASP A 134 15.73 6.68 -17.95
CA ASP A 134 15.65 7.77 -16.96
C ASP A 134 16.95 7.99 -16.16
N LYS A 135 18.08 7.46 -16.62
CA LYS A 135 19.40 7.54 -15.96
C LYS A 135 19.51 6.80 -14.63
N THR A 136 18.48 6.09 -14.17
CA THR A 136 18.58 5.30 -12.93
C THR A 136 19.60 4.17 -13.08
N ASP A 137 19.61 3.52 -14.22
CA ASP A 137 20.59 2.49 -14.58
C ASP A 137 22.04 3.03 -14.56
N GLU A 138 22.27 4.20 -15.19
CA GLU A 138 23.58 4.88 -15.20
C GLU A 138 24.01 5.24 -13.76
N TYR A 139 23.09 5.72 -12.94
CA TYR A 139 23.36 6.06 -11.55
C TYR A 139 23.77 4.84 -10.70
N LEU A 140 23.10 3.71 -10.87
CA LEU A 140 23.47 2.47 -10.17
C LEU A 140 24.85 1.99 -10.62
N LYS A 141 25.16 2.05 -11.91
CA LYS A 141 26.49 1.73 -12.44
C LYS A 141 27.58 2.65 -11.91
N GLU A 142 27.27 3.93 -11.75
CA GLU A 142 28.22 4.89 -11.17
C GLU A 142 28.50 4.59 -9.69
N LEU A 143 27.49 4.25 -8.89
CA LEU A 143 27.69 3.84 -7.51
C LEU A 143 28.58 2.59 -7.37
N GLN A 144 28.46 1.65 -8.30
CA GLN A 144 29.26 0.42 -8.29
C GLN A 144 30.76 0.64 -8.55
N LYS A 145 31.14 1.76 -9.19
CA LYS A 145 32.57 2.11 -9.39
C LYS A 145 33.31 2.33 -8.06
N ASN A 146 32.58 2.67 -7.00
CA ASN A 146 33.18 2.78 -5.67
C ASN A 146 33.28 1.39 -5.01
N PRO A 147 34.51 0.85 -4.77
CA PRO A 147 34.69 -0.49 -4.23
C PRO A 147 34.13 -0.66 -2.80
N ASN A 148 33.93 0.45 -2.10
CA ASN A 148 33.39 0.47 -0.74
C ASN A 148 31.84 0.44 -0.70
N ILE A 149 31.17 0.57 -1.87
CA ILE A 149 29.73 0.51 -1.96
C ILE A 149 29.30 -0.84 -2.51
N LYS A 150 28.41 -1.53 -1.78
CA LYS A 150 27.76 -2.74 -2.25
C LYS A 150 26.26 -2.51 -2.29
N LEU A 151 25.69 -2.56 -3.49
CA LEU A 151 24.26 -2.44 -3.67
C LEU A 151 23.60 -3.78 -3.38
N PHE A 152 22.47 -3.76 -2.69
CA PHE A 152 21.62 -4.96 -2.55
C PHE A 152 20.15 -4.59 -2.73
N LEU A 153 19.36 -5.54 -3.17
CA LEU A 153 17.92 -5.41 -3.33
C LEU A 153 17.21 -6.31 -2.32
N LEU A 154 16.32 -5.71 -1.52
CA LEU A 154 15.48 -6.43 -0.57
C LEU A 154 14.01 -6.14 -0.88
N THR A 155 13.26 -7.14 -1.29
CA THR A 155 11.83 -7.01 -1.59
C THR A 155 10.98 -8.06 -0.86
N ASN A 156 9.72 -7.68 -0.55
CA ASN A 156 8.72 -8.63 -0.09
C ASN A 156 8.04 -9.37 -1.26
N SER A 157 8.25 -8.92 -2.50
CA SER A 157 7.70 -9.57 -3.68
C SER A 157 8.33 -10.94 -3.90
N ASN A 158 7.55 -11.85 -4.46
CA ASN A 158 8.04 -13.16 -4.86
C ASN A 158 8.99 -13.05 -6.04
N TYR A 159 9.82 -14.08 -6.22
CA TYR A 159 10.87 -14.14 -7.23
C TYR A 159 10.36 -13.88 -8.65
N ASP A 160 9.30 -14.57 -9.05
CA ASP A 160 8.74 -14.53 -10.41
C ASP A 160 8.26 -13.11 -10.78
N TYR A 161 7.45 -12.50 -9.94
CA TYR A 161 6.94 -11.14 -10.15
C TYR A 161 8.05 -10.08 -10.08
N ALA A 162 8.91 -10.17 -9.07
CA ALA A 162 10.01 -9.21 -8.92
C ALA A 162 10.99 -9.30 -10.09
N THR A 163 11.33 -10.52 -10.54
CA THR A 163 12.19 -10.73 -11.70
C THR A 163 11.58 -10.14 -12.98
N PHE A 164 10.28 -10.34 -13.19
CA PHE A 164 9.57 -9.72 -14.32
C PHE A 164 9.70 -8.20 -14.31
N LEU A 165 9.43 -7.56 -13.17
CA LEU A 165 9.54 -6.11 -13.02
C LEU A 165 10.97 -5.60 -13.28
N LEU A 166 11.96 -6.28 -12.70
CA LEU A 166 13.36 -5.87 -12.78
C LEU A 166 13.92 -6.04 -14.19
N LYS A 167 13.58 -7.15 -14.87
CA LYS A 167 13.95 -7.35 -16.28
C LYS A 167 13.35 -6.30 -17.19
N TYR A 168 12.09 -5.94 -16.99
CA TYR A 168 11.47 -4.89 -17.78
C TYR A 168 12.14 -3.54 -17.53
N ALA A 169 12.39 -3.20 -16.25
CA ALA A 169 12.94 -1.91 -15.86
C ALA A 169 14.43 -1.73 -16.23
N PHE A 170 15.27 -2.75 -16.03
CA PHE A 170 16.73 -2.66 -16.15
C PHE A 170 17.33 -3.52 -17.24
N GLY A 171 16.60 -4.49 -17.80
CA GLY A 171 17.11 -5.48 -18.75
C GLY A 171 17.36 -6.84 -18.12
N ASP A 172 17.79 -7.80 -18.96
CA ASP A 172 18.05 -9.17 -18.51
C ASP A 172 19.25 -9.28 -17.57
N ASP A 173 20.16 -8.33 -17.64
CA ASP A 173 21.37 -8.18 -16.83
C ASP A 173 21.16 -7.42 -15.51
N PHE A 174 19.91 -7.20 -15.09
CA PHE A 174 19.60 -6.43 -13.87
C PHE A 174 20.32 -6.94 -12.61
N LEU A 175 20.66 -8.23 -12.56
CA LEU A 175 21.39 -8.82 -11.42
C LEU A 175 22.78 -8.22 -11.26
N ASP A 176 23.40 -7.74 -12.33
CA ASP A 176 24.73 -7.14 -12.31
C ASP A 176 24.77 -5.83 -11.51
N HIS A 177 23.61 -5.21 -11.27
CA HIS A 177 23.50 -4.04 -10.41
C HIS A 177 23.63 -4.34 -8.91
N PHE A 178 23.44 -5.60 -8.49
CA PHE A 178 23.29 -5.95 -7.08
C PHE A 178 24.28 -7.03 -6.65
N ALA A 179 25.02 -6.78 -5.56
CA ALA A 179 25.84 -7.81 -4.92
C ALA A 179 24.96 -8.92 -4.28
N LEU A 180 23.70 -8.59 -3.94
CA LEU A 180 22.74 -9.52 -3.33
C LEU A 180 21.33 -9.11 -3.68
N VAL A 181 20.48 -10.09 -4.03
CA VAL A 181 19.02 -9.88 -4.20
C VAL A 181 18.27 -10.83 -3.28
N ILE A 182 17.40 -10.28 -2.44
CA ILE A 182 16.57 -11.03 -1.49
C ILE A 182 15.10 -10.85 -1.88
N TYR A 183 14.48 -11.93 -2.33
CA TYR A 183 13.06 -12.02 -2.63
C TYR A 183 12.30 -12.54 -1.41
N ASN A 184 11.02 -12.22 -1.31
CA ASN A 184 10.14 -12.62 -0.20
C ASN A 184 10.80 -12.39 1.17
N GLY A 185 11.43 -11.22 1.34
CA GLY A 185 12.30 -10.91 2.49
C GLY A 185 11.59 -10.79 3.82
N GLN A 186 10.24 -10.83 3.84
CA GLN A 186 9.40 -10.73 5.04
C GLN A 186 9.88 -9.64 6.01
N LYS A 187 10.13 -8.43 5.49
CA LYS A 187 10.86 -7.35 6.18
C LYS A 187 10.43 -7.14 7.63
N LYS A 188 9.13 -7.17 7.93
CA LYS A 188 8.61 -6.95 9.30
C LYS A 188 8.71 -8.19 10.20
N ARG A 189 8.69 -9.41 9.64
CA ARG A 189 8.62 -10.67 10.39
C ARG A 189 9.93 -11.47 10.35
N GLY A 190 10.86 -11.10 9.48
CA GLY A 190 12.08 -11.83 9.23
C GLY A 190 13.30 -10.93 9.23
N PHE A 191 13.60 -10.25 8.12
CA PHE A 191 14.87 -9.59 7.89
C PHE A 191 15.27 -8.57 8.98
N PHE A 192 14.33 -7.72 9.43
CA PHE A 192 14.61 -6.70 10.45
C PHE A 192 14.35 -7.15 11.88
N THR A 193 13.76 -8.31 12.09
CA THR A 193 13.40 -8.82 13.43
C THR A 193 14.16 -10.07 13.83
N ALA A 194 14.97 -10.64 12.93
CA ALA A 194 15.85 -11.74 13.25
C ALA A 194 16.87 -11.27 14.31
N LYS A 195 16.74 -11.79 15.53
CA LYS A 195 17.77 -11.61 16.55
C LYS A 195 19.02 -12.32 16.05
N SER A 196 20.17 -11.63 16.04
CA SER A 196 21.45 -12.29 15.88
C SER A 196 21.60 -13.34 17.00
N SER A 197 21.56 -14.60 16.60
CA SER A 197 21.92 -15.74 17.48
C SER A 197 23.41 -15.70 17.77
#